data_63ef00b1eb4c17cbea6ed7375e7c8298
#
_entry.id   63ef00b1eb4c17cbea6ed7375e7c8298
#
_cell.length_a   1.000
_cell.length_b   1.000
_cell.length_c   1.000
_cell.angle_alpha   90.00
_cell.angle_beta   90.00
_cell.angle_gamma   90.00
#
_symmetry.space_group_name_H-M   'P 1'
#
loop_
_entity.id
_entity.type
_entity.pdbx_description
1 polymer ?
#
loop_
_entity_poly.entity_id
_entity_poly.type
_entity_poly.pdbx_seq_one_letter_code
_entity_poly.pdbx_strand_id
1 'polypeptide(L)'
;MLSAGRRLREIREQIGLTLRDVEIASTGLAEARGIEDFIVNPSRLSDIETKGVIPSIYRLYVLSVIYRTDFAEMLKLYGVDLHSAAADFAICSPRKTHRVEVFSGNSAIQVPIKLDPGFDIKRSSNLGRMIENWGLVPLQFLGELSKRKYSYGYIGMEDLTMYPLVLPGSFLQIDEERSRVEEGPWRSEFERPIYFVETREGHVCCWCSVKRGEIVLQSHPLSPVTPRILKHPQEAEVVGQVVGMAMRLVEWYAPDEQQLQPSSEADEGEPKEVRRR
;
A
#
# COMPACT_ATOMS: atom_id res chain seq x y z
N MET A 1 -20.08 -16.72 1.54
CA MET A 1 -21.24 -15.80 1.36
C MET A 1 -22.47 -16.20 2.17
N LEU A 2 -22.92 -17.48 2.15
CA LEU A 2 -24.03 -17.92 3.02
C LEU A 2 -23.76 -17.72 4.53
N SER A 3 -22.51 -17.85 4.96
CA SER A 3 -22.09 -17.58 6.35
C SER A 3 -22.23 -16.09 6.73
N ALA A 4 -21.89 -15.18 5.82
CA ALA A 4 -22.02 -13.74 6.04
C ALA A 4 -23.50 -13.33 6.22
N GLY A 5 -24.38 -13.82 5.33
CA GLY A 5 -25.83 -13.55 5.42
C GLY A 5 -26.42 -14.08 6.73
N ARG A 6 -26.07 -15.29 7.16
CA ARG A 6 -26.50 -15.81 8.47
C ARG A 6 -26.03 -14.93 9.63
N ARG A 7 -24.79 -14.46 9.56
CA ARG A 7 -24.27 -13.59 10.61
C ARG A 7 -25.00 -12.26 10.69
N LEU A 8 -25.34 -11.66 9.53
CA LEU A 8 -26.18 -10.45 9.48
C LEU A 8 -27.57 -10.69 10.11
N ARG A 9 -28.18 -11.83 9.80
CA ARG A 9 -29.45 -12.22 10.38
C ARG A 9 -29.35 -12.37 11.90
N GLU A 10 -28.31 -13.07 12.40
CA GLU A 10 -28.08 -13.23 13.84
C GLU A 10 -27.97 -11.87 14.54
N ILE A 11 -27.19 -10.93 13.96
CA ILE A 11 -27.04 -9.57 14.50
C ILE A 11 -28.42 -8.87 14.55
N ARG A 12 -29.17 -8.89 13.44
CA ARG A 12 -30.50 -8.28 13.37
C ARG A 12 -31.45 -8.86 14.45
N GLU A 13 -31.48 -10.19 14.59
CA GLU A 13 -32.35 -10.88 15.55
C GLU A 13 -31.88 -10.61 16.99
N GLN A 14 -30.60 -10.53 17.27
CA GLN A 14 -30.06 -10.18 18.59
C GLN A 14 -30.47 -8.78 19.05
N ILE A 15 -30.55 -7.82 18.14
CA ILE A 15 -31.02 -6.46 18.45
C ILE A 15 -32.54 -6.32 18.37
N GLY A 16 -33.26 -7.42 18.08
CA GLY A 16 -34.72 -7.48 18.12
C GLY A 16 -35.41 -6.82 16.92
N LEU A 17 -34.72 -6.61 15.80
CA LEU A 17 -35.31 -5.98 14.61
C LEU A 17 -35.95 -7.00 13.66
N THR A 18 -37.14 -6.66 13.16
CA THR A 18 -37.78 -7.35 12.04
C THR A 18 -37.23 -6.85 10.70
N LEU A 19 -37.48 -7.59 9.61
CA LEU A 19 -37.14 -7.13 8.27
C LEU A 19 -37.83 -5.79 7.91
N ARG A 20 -39.01 -5.55 8.47
CA ARG A 20 -39.78 -4.34 8.25
C ARG A 20 -39.20 -3.14 9.02
N ASP A 21 -38.72 -3.38 10.21
CA ASP A 21 -38.05 -2.31 10.99
C ASP A 21 -36.80 -1.80 10.25
N VAL A 22 -36.04 -2.72 9.62
CA VAL A 22 -34.88 -2.36 8.80
C VAL A 22 -35.28 -1.57 7.55
N GLU A 23 -36.39 -1.94 6.89
CA GLU A 23 -36.93 -1.18 5.77
C GLU A 23 -37.27 0.25 6.19
N ILE A 24 -38.05 0.41 7.26
CA ILE A 24 -38.45 1.73 7.77
C ILE A 24 -37.22 2.59 8.11
N ALA A 25 -36.26 2.03 8.84
CA ALA A 25 -35.04 2.74 9.22
C ALA A 25 -34.18 3.14 8.00
N SER A 26 -34.05 2.22 7.03
CA SER A 26 -33.28 2.49 5.81
C SER A 26 -33.95 3.53 4.91
N THR A 27 -35.28 3.51 4.81
CA THR A 27 -36.06 4.52 4.07
C THR A 27 -35.89 5.91 4.70
N GLY A 28 -36.01 6.02 6.02
CA GLY A 28 -35.78 7.29 6.71
C GLY A 28 -34.38 7.85 6.51
N LEU A 29 -33.35 6.99 6.49
CA LEU A 29 -31.98 7.40 6.19
C LEU A 29 -31.82 7.81 4.72
N ALA A 30 -32.44 7.10 3.79
CA ALA A 30 -32.43 7.41 2.35
C ALA A 30 -33.04 8.78 2.08
N GLU A 31 -34.20 9.07 2.67
CA GLU A 31 -34.88 10.37 2.57
C GLU A 31 -34.02 11.50 3.15
N ALA A 32 -33.47 11.31 4.35
CA ALA A 32 -32.62 12.31 5.01
C ALA A 32 -31.35 12.63 4.23
N ARG A 33 -30.82 11.69 3.46
CA ARG A 33 -29.56 11.84 2.68
C ARG A 33 -29.80 12.08 1.19
N GLY A 34 -31.02 11.88 0.69
CA GLY A 34 -31.32 11.95 -0.75
C GLY A 34 -30.69 10.82 -1.57
N ILE A 35 -30.46 9.64 -0.97
CA ILE A 35 -29.78 8.49 -1.62
C ILE A 35 -30.72 7.28 -1.60
N GLU A 36 -31.39 7.01 -2.73
CA GLU A 36 -32.35 5.88 -2.85
C GLU A 36 -31.69 4.50 -2.67
N ASP A 37 -30.42 4.37 -3.04
CA ASP A 37 -29.65 3.13 -2.89
C ASP A 37 -29.49 2.66 -1.44
N PHE A 38 -29.82 3.52 -0.47
CA PHE A 38 -29.85 3.17 0.94
C PHE A 38 -31.06 2.31 1.33
N ILE A 39 -32.12 2.30 0.52
CA ILE A 39 -33.33 1.53 0.82
C ILE A 39 -33.05 0.02 0.78
N VAL A 40 -33.40 -0.64 1.90
CA VAL A 40 -33.25 -2.09 2.06
C VAL A 40 -34.65 -2.72 2.22
N ASN A 41 -35.22 -3.15 1.13
CA ASN A 41 -36.53 -3.81 1.13
C ASN A 41 -36.48 -5.19 1.81
N PRO A 42 -37.56 -5.66 2.47
CA PRO A 42 -37.62 -6.95 3.19
C PRO A 42 -37.25 -8.14 2.30
N SER A 43 -37.68 -8.18 1.05
CA SER A 43 -37.33 -9.25 0.11
C SER A 43 -35.82 -9.28 -0.18
N ARG A 44 -35.21 -8.11 -0.38
CA ARG A 44 -33.77 -8.00 -0.63
C ARG A 44 -32.95 -8.38 0.59
N LEU A 45 -33.36 -7.93 1.78
CA LEU A 45 -32.71 -8.31 3.03
C LEU A 45 -32.81 -9.82 3.27
N SER A 46 -33.99 -10.41 3.02
CA SER A 46 -34.15 -11.85 3.10
C SER A 46 -33.22 -12.60 2.14
N ASP A 47 -33.03 -12.11 0.92
CA ASP A 47 -32.12 -12.71 -0.06
C ASP A 47 -30.65 -12.62 0.39
N ILE A 48 -30.27 -11.49 0.99
CA ILE A 48 -28.93 -11.30 1.58
C ILE A 48 -28.72 -12.32 2.72
N GLU A 49 -29.69 -12.43 3.64
CA GLU A 49 -29.57 -13.27 4.82
C GLU A 49 -29.63 -14.78 4.52
N THR A 50 -30.40 -15.19 3.48
CA THR A 50 -30.70 -16.62 3.25
C THR A 50 -30.08 -17.20 2.00
N LYS A 51 -29.92 -16.40 0.95
CA LYS A 51 -29.41 -16.87 -0.37
C LYS A 51 -27.94 -16.50 -0.61
N GLY A 52 -27.31 -15.79 0.33
CA GLY A 52 -25.90 -15.36 0.20
C GLY A 52 -25.69 -14.29 -0.87
N VAL A 53 -26.72 -13.49 -1.17
CA VAL A 53 -26.61 -12.34 -2.05
C VAL A 53 -25.72 -11.29 -1.39
N ILE A 54 -24.76 -10.76 -2.14
CA ILE A 54 -23.86 -9.71 -1.65
C ILE A 54 -24.62 -8.37 -1.72
N PRO A 55 -24.75 -7.64 -0.60
CA PRO A 55 -25.33 -6.30 -0.62
C PRO A 55 -24.41 -5.32 -1.36
N SER A 56 -25.00 -4.27 -1.97
CA SER A 56 -24.21 -3.14 -2.44
C SER A 56 -23.52 -2.45 -1.26
N ILE A 57 -22.47 -1.69 -1.54
CA ILE A 57 -21.74 -0.92 -0.51
C ILE A 57 -22.68 0.04 0.24
N TYR A 58 -23.65 0.62 -0.45
CA TYR A 58 -24.66 1.51 0.12
C TYR A 58 -25.54 0.78 1.14
N ARG A 59 -26.05 -0.39 0.77
CA ARG A 59 -26.87 -1.22 1.67
C ARG A 59 -26.08 -1.76 2.83
N LEU A 60 -24.83 -2.19 2.60
CA LEU A 60 -23.97 -2.67 3.67
C LEU A 60 -23.68 -1.56 4.67
N TYR A 61 -23.43 -0.33 4.19
CA TYR A 61 -23.26 0.85 5.05
C TYR A 61 -24.52 1.10 5.90
N VAL A 62 -25.70 1.11 5.27
CA VAL A 62 -26.96 1.33 5.99
C VAL A 62 -27.21 0.25 7.05
N LEU A 63 -26.94 -1.01 6.71
CA LEU A 63 -27.03 -2.12 7.68
C LEU A 63 -26.04 -1.93 8.83
N SER A 64 -24.83 -1.44 8.58
CA SER A 64 -23.86 -1.17 9.65
C SER A 64 -24.38 -0.09 10.63
N VAL A 65 -24.98 0.97 10.10
CA VAL A 65 -25.58 2.06 10.88
C VAL A 65 -26.78 1.55 11.71
N ILE A 66 -27.70 0.80 11.08
CA ILE A 66 -28.90 0.28 11.75
C ILE A 66 -28.53 -0.74 12.84
N TYR A 67 -27.57 -1.62 12.54
CA TYR A 67 -27.11 -2.66 13.46
C TYR A 67 -26.08 -2.18 14.47
N ARG A 68 -25.66 -0.90 14.38
CA ARG A 68 -24.63 -0.28 15.23
C ARG A 68 -23.33 -1.09 15.26
N THR A 69 -22.95 -1.60 14.11
CA THR A 69 -21.74 -2.40 13.90
C THR A 69 -20.73 -1.57 13.11
N ASP A 70 -19.46 -1.76 13.36
CA ASP A 70 -18.41 -1.12 12.56
C ASP A 70 -18.49 -1.56 11.10
N PHE A 71 -18.33 -0.59 10.18
CA PHE A 71 -18.44 -0.86 8.74
C PHE A 71 -17.31 -1.76 8.22
N ALA A 72 -16.11 -1.64 8.79
CA ALA A 72 -14.98 -2.50 8.44
C ALA A 72 -15.25 -3.96 8.84
N GLU A 73 -15.86 -4.19 10.02
CA GLU A 73 -16.28 -5.52 10.43
C GLU A 73 -17.39 -6.10 9.54
N MET A 74 -18.29 -5.26 9.05
CA MET A 74 -19.28 -5.68 8.05
C MET A 74 -18.64 -6.11 6.73
N LEU A 75 -17.65 -5.36 6.23
CA LEU A 75 -16.88 -5.71 5.04
C LEU A 75 -16.13 -7.03 5.22
N LYS A 76 -15.56 -7.24 6.39
CA LYS A 76 -14.81 -8.46 6.73
C LYS A 76 -15.68 -9.73 6.66
N LEU A 77 -16.97 -9.65 6.99
CA LEU A 77 -17.91 -10.76 6.79
C LEU A 77 -17.98 -11.23 5.32
N TYR A 78 -17.72 -10.32 4.38
CA TYR A 78 -17.73 -10.58 2.95
C TYR A 78 -16.31 -10.81 2.38
N GLY A 79 -15.29 -10.96 3.24
CA GLY A 79 -13.91 -11.25 2.84
C GLY A 79 -13.08 -10.02 2.48
N VAL A 80 -13.60 -8.80 2.74
CA VAL A 80 -12.85 -7.55 2.55
C VAL A 80 -12.31 -7.09 3.90
N ASP A 81 -11.06 -7.42 4.18
CA ASP A 81 -10.39 -6.98 5.41
C ASP A 81 -9.52 -5.75 5.12
N LEU A 82 -9.98 -4.59 5.59
CA LEU A 82 -9.24 -3.33 5.41
C LEU A 82 -7.89 -3.32 6.15
N HIS A 83 -7.71 -4.17 7.16
CA HIS A 83 -6.44 -4.28 7.88
C HIS A 83 -5.40 -5.06 7.08
N SER A 84 -5.84 -5.92 6.14
CA SER A 84 -4.93 -6.65 5.25
C SER A 84 -4.47 -5.83 4.03
N ALA A 85 -5.03 -4.64 3.81
CA ALA A 85 -4.73 -3.81 2.65
C ALA A 85 -3.22 -3.56 2.44
N ALA A 86 -2.43 -3.52 3.53
CA ALA A 86 -0.98 -3.39 3.45
C ALA A 86 -0.30 -4.61 2.82
N ALA A 87 -0.77 -5.80 3.15
CA ALA A 87 -0.26 -7.04 2.57
C ALA A 87 -0.71 -7.18 1.10
N ASP A 88 -1.99 -6.84 0.85
CA ASP A 88 -2.54 -6.86 -0.50
C ASP A 88 -1.83 -5.85 -1.42
N PHE A 89 -1.44 -4.68 -0.90
CA PHE A 89 -0.64 -3.70 -1.65
C PHE A 89 0.69 -4.28 -2.12
N ALA A 90 1.33 -5.09 -1.31
CA ALA A 90 2.59 -5.73 -1.69
C ALA A 90 2.44 -6.67 -2.89
N ILE A 91 1.29 -7.36 -3.00
CA ILE A 91 0.96 -8.23 -4.14
C ILE A 91 0.64 -7.39 -5.39
N CYS A 92 -0.03 -6.23 -5.20
CA CYS A 92 -0.47 -5.34 -6.26
C CYS A 92 0.54 -4.22 -6.56
N SER A 93 1.76 -4.26 -6.02
CA SER A 93 2.76 -3.19 -6.15
C SER A 93 3.02 -2.81 -7.61
N PRO A 94 2.99 -1.53 -7.96
CA PRO A 94 3.24 -1.07 -9.32
C PRO A 94 4.64 -1.45 -9.80
N ARG A 95 4.73 -1.97 -11.03
CA ARG A 95 6.00 -2.39 -11.63
C ARG A 95 6.87 -1.21 -12.05
N LYS A 96 6.22 -0.12 -12.53
CA LYS A 96 6.90 1.06 -13.07
C LYS A 96 6.97 2.20 -12.07
N THR A 97 8.06 2.94 -12.12
CA THR A 97 8.24 4.19 -11.38
C THR A 97 7.20 5.23 -11.81
N HIS A 98 6.54 5.86 -10.86
CA HIS A 98 5.50 6.84 -11.11
C HIS A 98 5.42 7.90 -10.00
N ARG A 99 4.77 9.01 -10.32
CA ARG A 99 4.44 10.06 -9.35
C ARG A 99 3.24 9.62 -8.51
N VAL A 100 3.33 9.82 -7.20
CA VAL A 100 2.23 9.56 -6.27
C VAL A 100 1.41 10.82 -6.12
N GLU A 101 0.13 10.78 -6.50
CA GLU A 101 -0.79 11.88 -6.26
C GLU A 101 -1.29 11.83 -4.82
N VAL A 102 -1.12 12.96 -4.12
CA VAL A 102 -1.61 13.14 -2.76
C VAL A 102 -2.96 13.84 -2.83
N PHE A 103 -4.03 13.10 -2.61
CA PHE A 103 -5.35 13.70 -2.50
C PHE A 103 -5.46 14.49 -1.19
N SER A 104 -5.95 15.74 -1.29
CA SER A 104 -6.11 16.66 -0.16
C SER A 104 -7.01 16.07 0.92
N GLY A 105 -6.50 15.87 2.11
CA GLY A 105 -7.20 15.34 3.29
C GLY A 105 -6.42 14.15 3.85
N ASN A 106 -6.11 14.13 5.10
CA ASN A 106 -5.42 13.08 5.89
C ASN A 106 -4.65 12.01 5.08
N SER A 107 -3.89 12.45 4.07
CA SER A 107 -3.14 11.55 3.21
C SER A 107 -2.03 10.91 4.02
N ALA A 108 -2.10 9.60 4.14
CA ALA A 108 -1.07 8.80 4.76
C ALA A 108 -0.55 7.80 3.72
N ILE A 109 0.74 7.59 3.71
CA ILE A 109 1.34 6.48 2.97
C ILE A 109 1.73 5.40 3.97
N GLN A 110 1.61 4.15 3.54
CA GLN A 110 2.16 3.05 4.32
C GLN A 110 3.66 3.00 4.09
N VAL A 111 4.39 3.27 5.14
CA VAL A 111 5.85 3.11 5.17
C VAL A 111 6.23 2.02 6.15
N PRO A 112 7.33 1.30 5.91
CA PRO A 112 7.78 0.26 6.81
C PRO A 112 8.37 0.88 8.09
N ILE A 113 7.48 1.41 8.96
CA ILE A 113 7.88 1.98 10.25
C ILE A 113 6.98 1.40 11.33
N LYS A 114 7.57 0.67 12.23
CA LYS A 114 6.96 0.39 13.53
C LYS A 114 7.46 1.47 14.50
N LEU A 115 6.59 2.40 14.85
CA LEU A 115 6.84 3.29 15.99
C LEU A 115 6.68 2.45 17.27
N ASP A 116 7.79 1.94 17.79
CA ASP A 116 7.85 1.40 19.12
C ASP A 116 7.84 2.60 20.11
N PRO A 117 6.86 2.71 21.02
CA PRO A 117 6.84 3.78 22.03
C PRO A 117 8.09 3.82 22.91
N GLY A 118 8.84 2.70 23.00
CA GLY A 118 10.11 2.59 23.73
C GLY A 118 11.35 2.90 22.87
N PHE A 119 11.16 3.34 21.61
CA PHE A 119 12.27 3.58 20.71
C PHE A 119 13.03 4.86 21.07
N ASP A 120 14.29 4.69 21.45
CA ASP A 120 15.23 5.79 21.66
C ASP A 120 16.11 5.96 20.42
N ILE A 121 15.83 7.01 19.63
CA ILE A 121 16.59 7.41 18.43
C ILE A 121 18.10 7.53 18.69
N LYS A 122 18.51 7.78 19.93
CA LYS A 122 19.91 7.93 20.31
C LYS A 122 20.68 6.60 20.46
N ARG A 123 19.98 5.47 20.40
CA ARG A 123 20.60 4.13 20.49
C ARG A 123 20.63 3.46 19.12
N SER A 124 21.75 3.54 18.44
CA SER A 124 21.97 2.98 17.09
C SER A 124 21.75 1.45 16.98
N SER A 125 21.78 0.72 18.09
CA SER A 125 21.56 -0.74 18.10
C SER A 125 20.10 -1.18 17.86
N ASN A 126 19.15 -0.24 17.83
CA ASN A 126 17.73 -0.52 17.64
C ASN A 126 17.24 -0.31 16.20
N LEU A 127 18.09 0.15 15.29
CA LEU A 127 17.71 0.38 13.88
C LEU A 127 17.14 -0.88 13.21
N GLY A 128 17.71 -2.05 13.49
CA GLY A 128 17.22 -3.32 12.92
C GLY A 128 15.84 -3.73 13.40
N ARG A 129 15.38 -3.25 14.57
CA ARG A 129 14.03 -3.53 15.10
C ARG A 129 12.95 -2.57 14.57
N MET A 130 13.34 -1.45 13.95
CA MET A 130 12.40 -0.46 13.41
C MET A 130 11.61 -0.94 12.19
N ILE A 131 12.05 -1.99 11.50
CA ILE A 131 11.62 -2.30 10.14
C ILE A 131 10.72 -3.56 10.07
N GLU A 132 10.09 -3.98 11.14
CA GLU A 132 9.32 -5.22 11.13
C GLU A 132 7.88 -5.09 10.60
N ASN A 133 7.27 -3.91 10.56
CA ASN A 133 5.91 -3.74 10.08
C ASN A 133 5.69 -2.42 9.33
N TRP A 134 4.86 -2.46 8.27
CA TRP A 134 4.38 -1.27 7.62
C TRP A 134 3.35 -0.56 8.50
N GLY A 135 3.58 0.72 8.79
CA GLY A 135 2.65 1.60 9.50
C GLY A 135 2.12 2.70 8.58
N LEU A 136 0.94 3.23 8.91
CA LEU A 136 0.42 4.44 8.28
C LEU A 136 1.18 5.65 8.84
N VAL A 137 1.94 6.34 7.99
CA VAL A 137 2.60 7.59 8.36
C VAL A 137 1.98 8.71 7.53
N PRO A 138 1.41 9.74 8.18
CA PRO A 138 0.96 10.91 7.47
C PRO A 138 2.12 11.53 6.68
N LEU A 139 1.90 11.86 5.40
CA LEU A 139 2.93 12.42 4.51
C LEU A 139 3.63 13.64 5.08
N GLN A 140 2.92 14.43 5.89
CA GLN A 140 3.49 15.60 6.58
C GLN A 140 4.64 15.29 7.55
N PHE A 141 4.79 14.05 8.01
CA PHE A 141 5.93 13.63 8.85
C PHE A 141 7.16 13.20 8.07
N LEU A 142 7.06 13.04 6.74
CA LEU A 142 8.19 12.72 5.87
C LEU A 142 9.01 13.94 5.45
N GLY A 143 8.55 15.14 5.79
CA GLY A 143 9.27 16.38 5.56
C GLY A 143 8.97 17.39 6.66
N GLU A 144 9.92 18.25 6.97
CA GLU A 144 9.66 19.42 7.81
C GLU A 144 8.46 20.18 7.24
N LEU A 145 7.62 20.72 8.10
CA LEU A 145 6.47 21.59 7.80
C LEU A 145 6.92 22.89 7.09
N SER A 146 7.73 22.76 6.07
CA SER A 146 8.27 23.85 5.28
C SER A 146 7.20 24.27 4.26
N LYS A 147 7.17 25.56 3.97
CA LYS A 147 6.33 26.18 2.93
C LYS A 147 6.69 25.70 1.50
N ARG A 148 7.61 24.77 1.35
CA ARG A 148 8.09 24.25 0.06
C ARG A 148 7.11 23.28 -0.56
N LYS A 149 7.01 23.31 -1.86
CA LYS A 149 6.18 22.41 -2.64
C LYS A 149 6.93 21.10 -2.86
N TYR A 150 6.55 20.09 -2.10
CA TYR A 150 7.02 18.72 -2.31
C TYR A 150 6.02 17.92 -3.12
N SER A 151 6.54 17.06 -3.99
CA SER A 151 5.79 15.96 -4.58
C SER A 151 6.40 14.63 -4.15
N TYR A 152 5.70 13.56 -4.46
CA TYR A 152 6.08 12.22 -4.03
C TYR A 152 6.15 11.28 -5.23
N GLY A 153 7.12 10.37 -5.20
CA GLY A 153 7.33 9.35 -6.21
C GLY A 153 7.41 7.96 -5.59
N TYR A 154 7.14 6.97 -6.38
CA TYR A 154 7.30 5.56 -6.05
C TYR A 154 8.24 4.91 -7.05
N ILE A 155 9.23 4.18 -6.57
CA ILE A 155 10.15 3.39 -7.41
C ILE A 155 9.47 2.06 -7.73
N GLY A 156 9.19 1.83 -9.00
CA GLY A 156 8.57 0.61 -9.47
C GLY A 156 9.37 -0.65 -9.13
N MET A 157 8.69 -1.77 -8.98
CA MET A 157 9.34 -3.04 -8.59
C MET A 157 10.34 -3.56 -9.64
N GLU A 158 10.24 -3.10 -10.89
CA GLU A 158 11.16 -3.45 -11.98
C GLU A 158 12.24 -2.38 -12.21
N ASP A 159 12.17 -1.24 -11.51
CA ASP A 159 13.13 -0.14 -11.68
C ASP A 159 14.39 -0.37 -10.83
N LEU A 160 15.43 -0.82 -11.50
CA LEU A 160 16.75 -1.04 -10.92
C LEU A 160 17.74 0.11 -11.22
N THR A 161 17.27 1.26 -11.73
CA THR A 161 18.14 2.35 -12.20
C THR A 161 19.13 2.82 -11.14
N MET A 162 18.70 2.96 -9.90
CA MET A 162 19.56 3.40 -8.79
C MET A 162 19.91 2.28 -7.81
N TYR A 163 19.69 1.01 -8.18
CA TYR A 163 20.10 -0.13 -7.36
C TYR A 163 21.63 -0.20 -7.22
N PRO A 164 22.21 -0.45 -6.04
CA PRO A 164 21.54 -0.75 -4.75
C PRO A 164 21.28 0.49 -3.87
N LEU A 165 21.59 1.69 -4.32
CA LEU A 165 21.44 2.92 -3.55
C LEU A 165 19.96 3.24 -3.24
N VAL A 166 19.08 2.99 -4.20
CA VAL A 166 17.61 3.08 -4.03
C VAL A 166 17.01 1.76 -4.48
N LEU A 167 16.32 1.07 -3.57
CA LEU A 167 15.69 -0.21 -3.86
C LEU A 167 14.32 -0.05 -4.53
N PRO A 168 13.89 -0.99 -5.37
CA PRO A 168 12.52 -1.11 -5.83
C PRO A 168 11.52 -1.08 -4.66
N GLY A 169 10.36 -0.48 -4.87
CA GLY A 169 9.37 -0.31 -3.82
C GLY A 169 9.60 0.87 -2.86
N SER A 170 10.63 1.68 -3.10
CA SER A 170 10.92 2.88 -2.29
C SER A 170 9.96 4.02 -2.61
N PHE A 171 9.62 4.80 -1.58
CA PHE A 171 8.94 6.09 -1.72
C PHE A 171 9.95 7.23 -1.67
N LEU A 172 9.73 8.23 -2.50
CA LEU A 172 10.59 9.39 -2.66
C LEU A 172 9.84 10.67 -2.30
N GLN A 173 10.52 11.58 -1.63
CA GLN A 173 10.10 12.97 -1.48
C GLN A 173 10.94 13.83 -2.44
N ILE A 174 10.27 14.63 -3.26
CA ILE A 174 10.85 15.37 -4.37
C ILE A 174 10.63 16.87 -4.12
N ASP A 175 11.71 17.64 -4.12
CA ASP A 175 11.66 19.09 -4.04
C ASP A 175 11.59 19.66 -5.48
N GLU A 176 10.39 20.10 -5.88
CA GLU A 176 10.15 20.65 -7.22
C GLU A 176 10.84 22.01 -7.44
N GLU A 177 11.21 22.73 -6.37
CA GLU A 177 11.97 23.98 -6.50
C GLU A 177 13.42 23.73 -6.92
N ARG A 178 13.92 22.51 -6.77
CA ARG A 178 15.26 22.07 -7.14
C ARG A 178 15.25 21.23 -8.43
N SER A 179 14.60 21.74 -9.47
CA SER A 179 14.56 21.06 -10.78
C SER A 179 15.81 21.33 -11.64
N ARG A 180 16.68 22.27 -11.27
CA ARG A 180 17.93 22.52 -11.99
C ARG A 180 18.98 21.49 -11.61
N VAL A 181 19.54 20.82 -12.64
CA VAL A 181 20.63 19.85 -12.43
C VAL A 181 21.90 20.56 -11.97
N GLU A 182 22.41 20.15 -10.83
CA GLU A 182 23.67 20.64 -10.28
C GLU A 182 24.83 19.82 -10.85
N GLU A 183 25.89 20.51 -11.28
CA GLU A 183 27.14 19.88 -11.70
C GLU A 183 28.22 20.19 -10.67
N GLY A 184 28.97 19.19 -10.27
CA GLY A 184 30.04 19.42 -9.29
C GLY A 184 31.00 18.25 -9.16
N PRO A 185 32.17 18.48 -8.54
CA PRO A 185 33.04 17.40 -8.12
C PRO A 185 32.47 16.80 -6.84
N TRP A 186 31.76 15.68 -6.98
CA TRP A 186 31.21 14.94 -5.84
C TRP A 186 32.30 14.06 -5.21
N ARG A 187 32.43 14.07 -3.89
CA ARG A 187 33.41 13.25 -3.14
C ARG A 187 32.92 11.83 -2.94
N SER A 188 31.59 11.66 -2.90
CA SER A 188 30.93 10.37 -2.75
C SER A 188 29.62 10.35 -3.53
N GLU A 189 29.09 9.16 -3.74
CA GLU A 189 27.76 8.96 -4.35
C GLU A 189 26.62 9.58 -3.53
N PHE A 190 26.79 9.67 -2.20
CA PHE A 190 25.79 10.25 -1.30
C PHE A 190 25.73 11.79 -1.36
N GLU A 191 26.78 12.44 -1.84
CA GLU A 191 26.77 13.90 -2.07
C GLU A 191 26.15 14.26 -3.41
N ARG A 192 26.08 13.30 -4.34
CA ARG A 192 25.58 13.53 -5.70
C ARG A 192 24.06 13.60 -5.71
N PRO A 193 23.45 14.72 -6.16
CA PRO A 193 22.01 14.86 -6.20
C PRO A 193 21.34 13.81 -7.09
N ILE A 194 20.31 13.18 -6.57
CA ILE A 194 19.43 12.28 -7.30
C ILE A 194 18.21 13.09 -7.75
N TYR A 195 17.79 12.89 -8.99
CA TYR A 195 16.67 13.59 -9.58
C TYR A 195 15.56 12.63 -9.97
N PHE A 196 14.33 13.10 -9.85
CA PHE A 196 13.16 12.45 -10.39
C PHE A 196 12.83 13.10 -11.74
N VAL A 197 12.84 12.31 -12.80
CA VAL A 197 12.76 12.80 -14.19
C VAL A 197 11.55 12.19 -14.86
N GLU A 198 10.75 13.02 -15.51
CA GLU A 198 9.68 12.60 -16.39
C GLU A 198 10.21 12.39 -17.80
N THR A 199 9.87 11.27 -18.42
CA THR A 199 10.22 10.90 -19.80
C THR A 199 8.95 10.50 -20.55
N ARG A 200 9.03 10.34 -21.87
CA ARG A 200 7.89 9.83 -22.66
C ARG A 200 7.44 8.42 -22.28
N GLU A 201 8.31 7.64 -21.66
CA GLU A 201 8.04 6.26 -21.24
C GLU A 201 7.54 6.15 -19.78
N GLY A 202 7.51 7.26 -19.06
CA GLY A 202 7.17 7.34 -17.65
C GLY A 202 8.23 8.06 -16.83
N HIS A 203 8.30 7.80 -15.55
CA HIS A 203 9.26 8.45 -14.65
C HIS A 203 10.46 7.55 -14.37
N VAL A 204 11.60 8.19 -14.08
CA VAL A 204 12.83 7.52 -13.67
C VAL A 204 13.52 8.30 -12.57
N CYS A 205 14.12 7.59 -11.62
CA CYS A 205 14.95 8.15 -10.57
C CYS A 205 16.43 7.89 -10.94
N CYS A 206 17.25 8.94 -11.09
CA CYS A 206 18.64 8.77 -11.54
C CYS A 206 19.51 9.98 -11.21
N TRP A 207 20.80 9.84 -11.39
CA TRP A 207 21.70 10.98 -11.51
C TRP A 207 21.55 11.63 -12.89
N CYS A 208 21.71 12.94 -12.92
CA CYS A 208 21.59 13.70 -14.16
C CYS A 208 22.84 14.54 -14.45
N SER A 209 23.11 14.77 -15.73
CA SER A 209 23.96 15.86 -16.21
C SER A 209 23.34 16.45 -17.48
N VAL A 210 23.39 17.78 -17.64
CA VAL A 210 22.78 18.47 -18.77
C VAL A 210 23.86 19.20 -19.54
N LYS A 211 24.02 18.87 -20.84
CA LYS A 211 24.98 19.56 -21.75
C LYS A 211 24.34 19.79 -23.10
N ARG A 212 24.44 21.04 -23.60
CA ARG A 212 24.05 21.42 -24.98
C ARG A 212 22.63 21.02 -25.39
N GLY A 213 21.66 21.05 -24.44
CA GLY A 213 20.28 20.68 -24.71
C GLY A 213 20.00 19.17 -24.66
N GLU A 214 20.95 18.40 -24.20
CA GLU A 214 20.78 16.97 -23.90
C GLU A 214 20.91 16.72 -22.39
N ILE A 215 20.12 15.78 -21.88
CA ILE A 215 20.23 15.27 -20.54
C ILE A 215 20.71 13.81 -20.56
N VAL A 216 21.72 13.53 -19.77
CA VAL A 216 22.20 12.16 -19.53
C VAL A 216 21.54 11.67 -18.26
N LEU A 217 20.72 10.64 -18.37
CA LEU A 217 20.12 9.90 -17.26
C LEU A 217 21.10 8.78 -16.89
N GLN A 218 21.82 8.97 -15.79
CA GLN A 218 22.88 8.08 -15.39
C GLN A 218 22.40 7.16 -14.25
N SER A 219 22.45 5.86 -14.50
CA SER A 219 22.20 4.82 -13.52
C SER A 219 23.33 4.69 -12.51
N HIS A 220 23.07 4.06 -11.37
CA HIS A 220 24.12 3.67 -10.45
C HIS A 220 25.11 2.68 -11.12
N PRO A 221 26.42 2.73 -10.86
CA PRO A 221 27.43 1.86 -11.50
C PRO A 221 27.17 0.35 -11.33
N LEU A 222 26.52 -0.06 -10.24
CA LEU A 222 26.17 -1.46 -9.98
C LEU A 222 24.77 -1.82 -10.54
N SER A 223 24.05 -0.88 -11.14
CA SER A 223 22.79 -1.14 -11.78
C SER A 223 22.97 -1.87 -13.12
N PRO A 224 22.08 -2.83 -13.46
CA PRO A 224 22.06 -3.44 -14.78
C PRO A 224 21.51 -2.51 -15.87
N VAL A 225 20.97 -1.34 -15.50
CA VAL A 225 20.33 -0.40 -16.41
C VAL A 225 21.40 0.51 -17.04
N THR A 226 21.43 0.56 -18.37
CA THR A 226 22.37 1.42 -19.10
C THR A 226 21.96 2.88 -19.04
N PRO A 227 22.91 3.83 -18.96
CA PRO A 227 22.63 5.26 -19.05
C PRO A 227 21.96 5.61 -20.40
N ARG A 228 21.10 6.64 -20.38
CA ARG A 228 20.39 7.13 -21.57
C ARG A 228 20.67 8.61 -21.80
N ILE A 229 20.75 9.01 -23.08
CA ILE A 229 20.89 10.40 -23.48
C ILE A 229 19.60 10.80 -24.20
N LEU A 230 18.94 11.85 -23.73
CA LEU A 230 17.66 12.33 -24.25
C LEU A 230 17.74 13.85 -24.47
N LYS A 231 16.88 14.38 -25.35
CA LYS A 231 16.75 15.82 -25.57
C LYS A 231 16.03 16.46 -24.38
N HIS A 232 16.62 17.52 -23.83
CA HIS A 232 16.07 18.27 -22.73
C HIS A 232 15.56 19.64 -23.21
N PRO A 233 14.33 20.07 -22.88
CA PRO A 233 13.30 19.34 -22.09
C PRO A 233 12.35 18.47 -22.93
N GLN A 234 12.52 18.31 -24.24
CA GLN A 234 11.52 17.74 -25.15
C GLN A 234 11.23 16.23 -24.91
N GLU A 235 12.23 15.46 -24.49
CA GLU A 235 12.12 14.01 -24.29
C GLU A 235 12.24 13.61 -22.82
N ALA A 236 12.87 14.47 -22.01
CA ALA A 236 13.00 14.28 -20.59
C ALA A 236 13.02 15.62 -19.87
N GLU A 237 12.25 15.76 -18.81
CA GLU A 237 12.16 16.93 -17.95
C GLU A 237 12.42 16.55 -16.49
N VAL A 238 13.22 17.38 -15.81
CA VAL A 238 13.53 17.18 -14.39
C VAL A 238 12.36 17.72 -13.56
N VAL A 239 11.64 16.83 -12.88
CA VAL A 239 10.55 17.18 -11.96
C VAL A 239 11.10 17.86 -10.71
N GLY A 240 12.20 17.31 -10.15
CA GLY A 240 12.84 17.87 -8.97
C GLY A 240 13.93 16.97 -8.41
N GLN A 241 14.60 17.47 -7.36
CA GLN A 241 15.61 16.72 -6.62
C GLN A 241 14.95 15.84 -5.58
N VAL A 242 15.40 14.60 -5.48
CA VAL A 242 15.02 13.70 -4.38
C VAL A 242 15.71 14.16 -3.10
N VAL A 243 14.93 14.57 -2.11
CA VAL A 243 15.42 15.11 -0.84
C VAL A 243 15.13 14.22 0.36
N GLY A 244 14.29 13.20 0.17
CA GLY A 244 13.99 12.20 1.18
C GLY A 244 13.56 10.89 0.52
N MET A 245 13.79 9.79 1.21
CA MET A 245 13.32 8.47 0.79
C MET A 245 12.92 7.61 1.97
N ALA A 246 11.91 6.76 1.75
CA ALA A 246 11.57 5.66 2.62
C ALA A 246 11.79 4.34 1.86
N MET A 247 12.72 3.52 2.33
CA MET A 247 13.22 2.35 1.65
C MET A 247 13.21 1.14 2.57
N ARG A 248 12.83 -0.04 2.04
CA ARG A 248 13.03 -1.32 2.71
C ARG A 248 14.47 -1.79 2.52
N LEU A 249 15.09 -2.25 3.61
CA LEU A 249 16.46 -2.79 3.55
C LEU A 249 16.49 -4.31 3.30
N VAL A 250 15.34 -4.98 3.37
CA VAL A 250 15.21 -6.42 3.14
C VAL A 250 14.35 -6.64 1.91
N GLU A 251 14.81 -7.47 0.98
CA GLU A 251 14.04 -7.85 -0.20
C GLU A 251 12.74 -8.56 0.21
N TRP A 252 11.65 -8.18 -0.43
CA TRP A 252 10.36 -8.80 -0.25
C TRP A 252 10.26 -9.96 -1.22
N TYR A 253 10.63 -11.14 -0.76
CA TYR A 253 10.18 -12.36 -1.42
C TYR A 253 8.75 -12.62 -0.94
N ALA A 254 7.78 -12.67 -1.86
CA ALA A 254 6.53 -13.35 -1.56
C ALA A 254 6.92 -14.77 -1.09
N PRO A 255 6.43 -15.25 0.06
CA PRO A 255 6.71 -16.62 0.46
C PRO A 255 6.25 -17.53 -0.69
N ASP A 256 7.15 -18.35 -1.22
CA ASP A 256 6.82 -19.33 -2.23
C ASP A 256 5.63 -20.16 -1.71
N GLU A 257 4.56 -20.25 -2.49
CA GLU A 257 3.37 -21.05 -2.17
C GLU A 257 3.69 -22.54 -1.94
N GLN A 258 4.93 -22.96 -2.19
CA GLN A 258 5.40 -24.32 -2.00
C GLN A 258 5.72 -24.71 -0.55
N GLN A 259 5.74 -23.76 0.41
CA GLN A 259 5.99 -24.09 1.83
C GLN A 259 4.73 -24.26 2.67
N LEU A 260 3.54 -24.18 2.08
CA LEU A 260 2.25 -24.38 2.76
C LEU A 260 1.64 -25.78 2.52
N GLN A 261 2.41 -26.76 2.06
CA GLN A 261 1.94 -28.14 2.13
C GLN A 261 2.18 -28.66 3.56
N PRO A 262 1.12 -28.99 4.31
CA PRO A 262 1.31 -29.68 5.58
C PRO A 262 1.94 -31.04 5.29
N SER A 263 3.04 -31.34 5.92
CA SER A 263 3.67 -32.64 5.93
C SER A 263 2.68 -33.67 6.52
N SER A 264 1.82 -34.24 5.66
CA SER A 264 1.06 -35.43 5.94
C SER A 264 1.87 -36.62 5.48
N GLU A 265 2.64 -37.18 6.39
CA GLU A 265 3.02 -38.60 6.37
C GLU A 265 3.71 -38.87 7.72
N ALA A 266 2.88 -39.09 8.73
CA ALA A 266 3.31 -39.88 9.88
C ALA A 266 3.28 -41.34 9.44
N ASP A 267 4.47 -41.86 9.15
CA ASP A 267 4.71 -43.28 8.93
C ASP A 267 4.38 -44.05 10.22
N GLU A 268 3.24 -44.76 10.21
CA GLU A 268 2.88 -45.72 11.23
C GLU A 268 3.76 -46.95 11.04
N GLY A 269 4.93 -46.96 11.68
CA GLY A 269 5.80 -48.12 11.77
C GLY A 269 5.22 -49.14 12.74
N GLU A 270 4.73 -50.26 12.21
CA GLU A 270 4.36 -51.48 12.94
C GLU A 270 5.50 -51.98 13.86
N PRO A 271 5.19 -52.46 15.09
CA PRO A 271 6.19 -53.06 15.96
C PRO A 271 6.54 -54.49 15.53
N LYS A 272 7.77 -54.72 15.10
CA LYS A 272 8.30 -56.08 14.86
C LYS A 272 8.44 -56.83 16.18
N GLU A 273 7.68 -57.94 16.27
CA GLU A 273 7.74 -58.99 17.27
C GLU A 273 9.14 -59.64 17.35
N VAL A 274 9.77 -59.53 18.51
CA VAL A 274 11.03 -60.21 18.81
C VAL A 274 10.72 -61.63 19.27
N ARG A 275 10.88 -62.63 18.43
CA ARG A 275 10.96 -64.04 18.86
C ARG A 275 12.32 -64.36 19.44
N ARG A 276 12.30 -64.77 20.70
CA ARG A 276 13.43 -65.42 21.38
C ARG A 276 13.65 -66.83 20.80
N ARG A 277 14.88 -67.13 20.49
CA ARG A 277 15.55 -68.41 20.77
C ARG A 277 17.02 -68.13 21.07
#